data_c35a4b2957e3ff71e29b4f9cadc7ce1a
#
_entry.id   c35a4b2957e3ff71e29b4f9cadc7ce1a
#
_cell.length_a   1.000
_cell.length_b   1.000
_cell.length_c   1.000
_cell.angle_alpha   90.00
_cell.angle_beta   90.00
_cell.angle_gamma   90.00
#
_symmetry.space_group_name_H-M   'P 1'
#
loop_
_entity.id
_entity.type
_entity.pdbx_description
1 polymer ?
#
loop_
_entity_poly.entity_id
_entity_poly.type
_entity_poly.pdbx_seq_one_letter_code
_entity_poly.pdbx_strand_id
1 'polypeptide(L)'
;MRLGLVPAWSKDGRAAFNTINARAETVAASPAFREAFTRRRFLVPADLFYEWKKLDAKNKQPYGIGLKDRPLFAFAGLWERWHSQGKCEMLDTYTILTTGANELIGELAIHDRMPVILKPSGYGRWLEPGDPERLPIDLLRPYDATG
;
A
#
# COMPACT_ATOMS: atom_id res chain seq x y z
N MET A 1 -12.21 4.05 -7.86
CA MET A 1 -11.65 3.04 -6.92
C MET A 1 -11.75 3.55 -5.50
N ARG A 2 -12.17 2.72 -4.59
CA ARG A 2 -12.30 3.08 -3.18
C ARG A 2 -11.15 2.50 -2.37
N LEU A 3 -10.55 3.30 -1.51
CA LEU A 3 -9.51 2.85 -0.59
C LEU A 3 -10.11 1.95 0.51
N GLY A 4 -9.48 0.83 0.74
CA GLY A 4 -9.96 -0.23 1.63
C GLY A 4 -10.37 -1.45 0.82
N LEU A 5 -9.43 -2.36 0.57
CA LEU A 5 -9.63 -3.51 -0.31
C LEU A 5 -10.72 -4.43 0.21
N VAL A 6 -11.69 -4.74 -0.65
CA VAL A 6 -12.74 -5.73 -0.39
C VAL A 6 -12.37 -7.00 -1.14
N PRO A 7 -12.06 -8.10 -0.43
CA PRO A 7 -11.74 -9.37 -1.09
C PRO A 7 -12.90 -9.86 -1.96
N ALA A 8 -12.58 -10.52 -3.06
CA ALA A 8 -13.60 -11.04 -3.99
C ALA A 8 -14.59 -12.00 -3.31
N TRP A 9 -14.14 -12.70 -2.28
CA TRP A 9 -14.97 -13.64 -1.51
C TRP A 9 -15.85 -12.99 -0.44
N SER A 10 -15.78 -11.67 -0.27
CA SER A 10 -16.65 -10.96 0.69
C SER A 10 -18.12 -11.13 0.30
N LYS A 11 -18.96 -11.42 1.28
CA LYS A 11 -20.39 -11.66 1.05
C LYS A 11 -21.20 -10.38 0.87
N ASP A 12 -20.81 -9.31 1.54
CA ASP A 12 -21.59 -8.07 1.63
C ASP A 12 -20.90 -6.85 1.02
N GLY A 13 -19.75 -7.02 0.38
CA GLY A 13 -18.99 -5.92 -0.21
C GLY A 13 -18.36 -4.99 0.80
N ARG A 14 -18.21 -5.45 2.02
CA ARG A 14 -17.54 -4.71 3.07
C ARG A 14 -16.12 -5.22 3.27
N ALA A 15 -15.22 -4.29 3.46
CA ALA A 15 -13.87 -4.62 3.88
C ALA A 15 -13.91 -5.10 5.33
N ALA A 16 -13.21 -6.18 5.60
CA ALA A 16 -12.85 -6.49 6.99
C ALA A 16 -12.00 -5.34 7.55
N PHE A 17 -11.92 -5.27 8.86
CA PHE A 17 -11.22 -4.22 9.57
C PHE A 17 -9.77 -4.05 9.03
N ASN A 18 -9.35 -2.81 8.76
CA ASN A 18 -7.98 -2.45 8.38
C ASN A 18 -7.47 -2.95 7.01
N THR A 19 -8.28 -2.87 5.98
CA THR A 19 -7.84 -3.17 4.62
C THR A 19 -7.38 -1.93 3.82
N ILE A 20 -7.29 -0.78 4.45
CA ILE A 20 -6.73 0.44 3.84
C ILE A 20 -5.26 0.23 3.52
N ASN A 21 -4.54 -0.46 4.41
CA ASN A 21 -3.14 -0.81 4.23
C ASN A 21 -2.93 -2.32 4.31
N ALA A 22 -1.97 -2.82 3.55
CA ALA A 22 -1.49 -4.20 3.62
C ALA A 22 -0.03 -4.19 4.06
N ARG A 23 0.30 -4.98 5.07
CA ARG A 23 1.67 -5.06 5.58
C ARG A 23 2.53 -5.92 4.66
N ALA A 24 3.68 -5.40 4.27
CA ALA A 24 4.62 -6.12 3.40
C ALA A 24 5.03 -7.48 3.99
N GLU A 25 5.15 -7.57 5.32
CA GLU A 25 5.60 -8.75 6.02
C GLU A 25 4.62 -9.93 5.94
N THR A 26 3.34 -9.65 5.69
CA THR A 26 2.28 -10.66 5.72
C THR A 26 1.46 -10.75 4.43
N VAL A 27 1.66 -9.84 3.49
CA VAL A 27 0.81 -9.71 2.29
C VAL A 27 0.74 -10.97 1.46
N ALA A 28 1.85 -11.70 1.34
CA ALA A 28 1.92 -12.92 0.52
C ALA A 28 1.11 -14.08 1.10
N ALA A 29 0.84 -14.08 2.41
CA ALA A 29 0.12 -15.14 3.10
C ALA A 29 -1.28 -14.74 3.56
N SER A 30 -1.58 -13.43 3.61
CA SER A 30 -2.85 -12.91 4.11
C SER A 30 -4.02 -13.35 3.23
N PRO A 31 -5.07 -13.97 3.79
CA PRO A 31 -6.25 -14.34 3.00
C PRO A 31 -6.91 -13.16 2.28
N ALA A 32 -6.86 -11.96 2.87
CA ALA A 32 -7.44 -10.77 2.26
C ALA A 32 -6.64 -10.24 1.06
N PHE A 33 -5.32 -10.45 1.04
CA PHE A 33 -4.44 -9.76 0.09
C PHE A 33 -3.63 -10.68 -0.83
N ARG A 34 -3.43 -11.96 -0.46
CA ARG A 34 -2.50 -12.85 -1.17
C ARG A 34 -2.80 -13.00 -2.66
N GLU A 35 -4.07 -13.07 -3.03
CA GLU A 35 -4.45 -13.23 -4.43
C GLU A 35 -4.23 -11.93 -5.22
N ALA A 36 -4.61 -10.79 -4.65
CA ALA A 36 -4.34 -9.49 -5.25
C ALA A 36 -2.82 -9.25 -5.38
N PHE A 37 -2.05 -9.65 -4.39
CA PHE A 37 -0.59 -9.56 -4.44
C PHE A 37 0.00 -10.39 -5.58
N THR A 38 -0.57 -11.56 -5.86
CA THR A 38 -0.11 -12.42 -6.95
C THR A 38 -0.49 -11.85 -8.32
N ARG A 39 -1.70 -11.28 -8.46
CA ARG A 39 -2.31 -11.01 -9.78
C ARG A 39 -2.66 -9.57 -10.06
N ARG A 40 -2.84 -8.74 -9.04
CA ARG A 40 -3.45 -7.41 -9.21
C ARG A 40 -2.66 -6.33 -8.48
N ARG A 41 -1.39 -6.22 -8.86
CA ARG A 41 -0.51 -5.14 -8.42
C ARG A 41 -0.66 -3.96 -9.35
N PHE A 42 -0.59 -2.75 -8.81
CA PHE A 42 -0.60 -1.52 -9.60
C PHE A 42 0.19 -0.42 -8.91
N LEU A 43 0.39 0.68 -9.61
CA LEU A 43 1.08 1.85 -9.11
C LEU A 43 0.05 2.88 -8.64
N VAL A 44 0.22 3.40 -7.44
CA VAL A 44 -0.58 4.52 -6.92
C VAL A 44 0.27 5.78 -6.99
N PRO A 45 0.05 6.66 -7.98
CA PRO A 45 0.84 7.87 -8.10
C PRO A 45 0.52 8.87 -6.98
N ALA A 46 1.55 9.53 -6.51
CA ALA A 46 1.43 10.54 -5.45
C ALA A 46 2.54 11.59 -5.59
N ASP A 47 2.31 12.76 -5.06
CA ASP A 47 3.30 13.83 -4.94
C ASP A 47 3.81 13.98 -3.52
N LEU A 48 2.98 13.66 -2.54
CA LEU A 48 3.34 13.61 -1.14
C LEU A 48 2.35 12.73 -0.37
N PHE A 49 2.72 12.36 0.86
CA PHE A 49 1.79 11.75 1.80
C PHE A 49 1.91 12.41 3.16
N TYR A 50 0.85 12.32 3.95
CA TYR A 50 0.81 12.92 5.28
C TYR A 50 1.01 11.88 6.35
N GLU A 51 1.86 12.22 7.34
CA GLU A 51 1.99 11.47 8.57
C GLU A 51 1.84 12.41 9.76
N TRP A 52 1.28 11.90 10.83
CA TRP A 52 0.96 12.67 12.01
C TRP A 52 1.90 12.28 13.15
N LYS A 53 2.72 13.24 13.57
CA LYS A 53 3.56 13.07 14.76
C LYS A 53 2.75 13.38 16.00
N LYS A 54 2.65 12.46 16.95
CA LYS A 54 2.09 12.74 18.27
C LYS A 54 3.03 13.64 19.06
N LEU A 55 2.54 14.81 19.47
CA LEU A 55 3.25 15.72 20.37
C LEU A 55 2.91 15.42 21.82
N ASP A 56 1.63 15.13 22.12
CA ASP A 56 1.12 14.69 23.40
C ASP A 56 -0.17 13.87 23.23
N ALA A 57 -0.89 13.57 24.31
CA ALA A 57 -2.12 12.76 24.26
C ALA A 57 -3.25 13.39 23.42
N LYS A 58 -3.24 14.72 23.20
CA LYS A 58 -4.31 15.45 22.51
C LYS A 58 -3.85 16.14 21.22
N ASN A 59 -2.56 16.36 21.05
CA ASN A 59 -2.02 17.17 19.94
C ASN A 59 -1.19 16.31 19.00
N LYS A 60 -1.42 16.51 17.70
CA LYS A 60 -0.66 15.88 16.63
C LYS A 60 -0.17 16.94 15.66
N GLN A 61 1.04 16.77 15.15
CA GLN A 61 1.60 17.62 14.12
C GLN A 61 1.60 16.86 12.79
N PRO A 62 0.93 17.39 11.73
CA PRO A 62 1.01 16.78 10.41
C PRO A 62 2.33 17.12 9.72
N TYR A 63 2.86 16.16 8.98
CA TYR A 63 4.02 16.34 8.10
C TYR A 63 3.65 15.88 6.69
N GLY A 64 3.90 16.73 5.70
CA GLY A 64 3.86 16.35 4.30
C GLY A 64 5.22 15.79 3.90
N ILE A 65 5.24 14.56 3.40
CA ILE A 65 6.46 13.85 3.05
C ILE A 65 6.45 13.61 1.54
N GLY A 66 7.48 14.06 0.87
CA GLY A 66 7.68 13.88 -0.56
C GLY A 66 9.11 13.51 -0.88
N LEU A 67 9.40 13.27 -2.15
CA LEU A 67 10.75 13.00 -2.64
C LEU A 67 11.42 14.29 -3.11
N LYS A 68 12.65 14.49 -2.68
CA LYS A 68 13.43 15.72 -2.90
C LYS A 68 13.55 16.11 -4.38
N ASP A 69 13.85 15.16 -5.24
CA ASP A 69 14.13 15.40 -6.66
C ASP A 69 13.05 14.89 -7.60
N ARG A 70 11.89 14.51 -7.05
CA ARG A 70 10.80 13.92 -7.82
C ARG A 70 9.46 14.49 -7.39
N PRO A 71 8.80 15.25 -8.27
CA PRO A 71 7.47 15.79 -7.97
C PRO A 71 6.41 14.69 -7.92
N LEU A 72 6.62 13.56 -8.60
CA LEU A 72 5.72 12.40 -8.57
C LEU A 72 6.49 11.13 -8.28
N PHE A 73 5.88 10.29 -7.48
CA PHE A 73 6.36 8.93 -7.16
C PHE A 73 5.18 7.97 -7.12
N ALA A 74 5.44 6.70 -6.89
CA ALA A 74 4.39 5.69 -6.84
C ALA A 74 4.49 4.84 -5.59
N PHE A 75 3.36 4.64 -4.92
CA PHE A 75 3.22 3.60 -3.91
C PHE A 75 2.94 2.26 -4.56
N ALA A 76 3.38 1.19 -3.92
CA ALA A 76 2.97 -0.17 -4.26
C ALA A 76 1.52 -0.39 -3.83
N GLY A 77 0.66 -0.69 -4.78
CA GLY A 77 -0.75 -0.90 -4.55
C GLY A 77 -1.22 -2.27 -5.00
N LEU A 78 -2.31 -2.71 -4.41
CA LEU A 78 -3.08 -3.89 -4.82
C LEU A 78 -4.51 -3.46 -5.05
N TRP A 79 -5.18 -4.07 -6.02
CA TRP A 79 -6.57 -3.80 -6.29
C TRP A 79 -7.39 -5.08 -6.34
N GLU A 80 -8.71 -4.93 -6.17
CA GLU A 80 -9.64 -6.04 -6.21
C GLU A 80 -10.95 -5.56 -6.82
N ARG A 81 -11.61 -6.45 -7.55
CA ARG A 81 -12.97 -6.23 -8.03
C ARG A 81 -13.91 -7.18 -7.32
N TRP A 82 -14.83 -6.62 -6.58
CA TRP A 82 -15.87 -7.37 -5.90
C TRP A 82 -17.17 -7.31 -6.71
N HIS A 83 -17.85 -8.44 -6.81
CA HIS A 83 -19.17 -8.56 -7.44
C HIS A 83 -20.19 -8.94 -6.40
N SER A 84 -21.33 -8.22 -6.38
CA SER A 84 -22.45 -8.60 -5.53
C SER A 84 -23.10 -9.89 -6.02
N GLN A 85 -23.46 -10.75 -5.09
CA GLN A 85 -24.22 -11.95 -5.40
C GLN A 85 -25.69 -11.58 -5.67
N GLY A 86 -26.21 -11.90 -6.87
CA GLY A 86 -27.60 -11.65 -7.24
C GLY A 86 -27.98 -10.21 -7.59
N LYS A 87 -27.01 -9.29 -7.57
CA LYS A 87 -27.17 -7.91 -8.03
C LYS A 87 -26.06 -7.60 -9.02
N CYS A 88 -26.35 -6.81 -10.05
CA CYS A 88 -25.36 -6.43 -11.06
C CYS A 88 -24.44 -5.29 -10.56
N GLU A 89 -23.95 -5.37 -9.32
CA GLU A 89 -23.09 -4.36 -8.73
C GLU A 89 -21.64 -4.83 -8.73
N MET A 90 -20.75 -3.95 -9.16
CA MET A 90 -19.30 -4.14 -9.08
C MET A 90 -18.69 -3.03 -8.24
N LEU A 91 -17.68 -3.37 -7.45
CA LEU A 91 -16.95 -2.41 -6.64
C LEU A 91 -15.45 -2.65 -6.83
N ASP A 92 -14.76 -1.64 -7.33
CA ASP A 92 -13.30 -1.64 -7.42
C ASP A 92 -12.71 -0.96 -6.19
N THR A 93 -11.84 -1.67 -5.50
CA THR A 93 -11.18 -1.22 -4.28
C THR A 93 -9.69 -1.44 -4.36
N TYR A 94 -8.94 -0.75 -3.51
CA TYR A 94 -7.49 -0.90 -3.47
C TYR A 94 -6.94 -0.75 -2.05
N THR A 95 -5.71 -1.19 -1.88
CA THR A 95 -4.93 -1.01 -0.67
C THR A 95 -3.52 -0.55 -1.04
N ILE A 96 -2.86 0.12 -0.10
CA ILE A 96 -1.47 0.55 -0.23
C ILE A 96 -0.62 -0.30 0.71
N LEU A 97 0.47 -0.86 0.19
CA LEU A 97 1.39 -1.64 1.01
C LEU A 97 2.21 -0.72 1.92
N THR A 98 2.44 -1.19 3.14
CA THR A 98 3.27 -0.51 4.12
C THR A 98 4.44 -1.39 4.55
N THR A 99 5.51 -0.76 4.97
CA THR A 99 6.70 -1.40 5.51
C THR A 99 7.18 -0.63 6.74
N GLY A 100 8.24 -1.10 7.39
CA GLY A 100 8.86 -0.36 8.49
C GLY A 100 9.32 1.02 8.05
N ALA A 101 9.31 2.00 8.96
CA ALA A 101 9.75 3.35 8.66
C ALA A 101 11.24 3.38 8.29
N ASN A 102 11.62 4.25 7.35
CA ASN A 102 13.01 4.52 7.07
C ASN A 102 13.62 5.38 8.18
N GLU A 103 14.92 5.65 8.09
CA GLU A 103 15.64 6.42 9.10
C GLU A 103 15.00 7.78 9.39
N LEU A 104 14.64 8.52 8.34
CA LEU A 104 14.05 9.85 8.50
C LEU A 104 12.72 9.81 9.27
N ILE A 105 11.82 8.94 8.87
CA ILE A 105 10.49 8.80 9.49
C ILE A 105 10.62 8.27 10.92
N GLY A 106 11.50 7.29 11.13
CA GLY A 106 11.74 6.69 12.43
C GLY A 106 12.44 7.63 13.41
N GLU A 107 13.50 8.32 12.98
CA GLU A 107 14.25 9.26 13.81
C GLU A 107 13.41 10.46 14.24
N LEU A 108 12.59 10.98 13.35
CA LEU A 108 11.67 12.05 13.67
C LEU A 108 10.50 11.58 14.56
N ALA A 109 10.44 10.28 14.85
CA ALA A 109 9.36 9.67 15.63
C ALA A 109 7.97 10.03 15.09
N ILE A 110 7.86 10.18 13.76
CA ILE A 110 6.60 10.54 13.09
C ILE A 110 5.69 9.31 13.09
N HIS A 111 6.22 8.17 12.66
CA HIS A 111 5.49 6.90 12.62
C HIS A 111 6.48 5.73 12.56
N ASP A 112 6.06 4.54 13.00
CA ASP A 112 6.86 3.32 12.88
C ASP A 112 6.67 2.59 11.55
N ARG A 113 5.71 3.03 10.74
CA ARG A 113 5.39 2.45 9.44
C ARG A 113 5.36 3.55 8.37
N MET A 114 5.62 3.17 7.12
CA MET A 114 5.50 4.05 5.97
C MET A 114 4.97 3.30 4.75
N PRO A 115 4.34 3.99 3.78
CA PRO A 115 3.98 3.36 2.52
C PRO A 115 5.23 2.84 1.79
N VAL A 116 5.06 1.74 1.07
CA VAL A 116 6.10 1.26 0.16
C VAL A 116 6.15 2.17 -1.06
N ILE A 117 7.24 2.92 -1.19
CA ILE A 117 7.51 3.76 -2.35
C ILE A 117 8.42 2.99 -3.29
N LEU A 118 7.96 2.80 -4.53
CA LEU A 118 8.74 2.06 -5.53
C LEU A 118 9.71 2.99 -6.25
N LYS A 119 10.93 2.52 -6.50
CA LYS A 119 11.84 3.20 -7.41
C LYS A 119 11.40 2.94 -8.85
N PRO A 120 11.58 3.89 -9.79
CA PRO A 120 11.21 3.68 -11.18
C PRO A 120 11.81 2.43 -11.81
N SER A 121 13.01 2.04 -11.40
CA SER A 121 13.64 0.79 -11.85
C SER A 121 12.86 -0.47 -11.46
N GLY A 122 11.99 -0.38 -10.46
CA GLY A 122 11.15 -1.49 -10.00
C GLY A 122 9.73 -1.50 -10.58
N TYR A 123 9.32 -0.47 -11.31
CA TYR A 123 7.94 -0.36 -11.80
C TYR A 123 7.55 -1.52 -12.72
N GLY A 124 8.43 -1.87 -13.65
CA GLY A 124 8.16 -2.98 -14.57
C GLY A 124 7.94 -4.31 -13.86
N ARG A 125 8.81 -4.63 -12.92
CA ARG A 125 8.69 -5.87 -12.13
C ARG A 125 7.43 -5.88 -11.25
N TRP A 126 7.09 -4.74 -10.69
CA TRP A 126 5.88 -4.62 -9.87
C TRP A 126 4.61 -4.88 -10.68
N LEU A 127 4.57 -4.36 -11.90
CA LEU A 127 3.41 -4.47 -12.79
C LEU A 127 3.36 -5.78 -13.58
N GLU A 128 4.45 -6.52 -13.65
CA GLU A 128 4.50 -7.77 -14.40
C GLU A 128 3.55 -8.81 -13.80
N PRO A 129 2.63 -9.41 -14.61
CA PRO A 129 1.74 -10.45 -14.11
C PRO A 129 2.58 -11.65 -13.69
N GLY A 130 2.42 -12.02 -12.42
CA GLY A 130 3.42 -12.82 -11.74
C GLY A 130 3.29 -14.32 -11.89
N ASP A 131 4.43 -14.94 -12.05
CA ASP A 131 4.68 -16.29 -11.58
C ASP A 131 4.52 -16.30 -10.05
N PRO A 132 3.61 -17.12 -9.49
CA PRO A 132 3.45 -17.21 -8.03
C PRO A 132 4.73 -17.55 -7.28
N GLU A 133 5.69 -18.17 -7.95
CA GLU A 133 6.98 -18.51 -7.36
C GLU A 133 7.99 -17.38 -7.38
N ARG A 134 7.71 -16.28 -8.10
CA ARG A 134 8.60 -15.13 -8.29
C ARG A 134 7.95 -13.80 -7.96
N LEU A 135 7.21 -13.74 -6.87
CA LEU A 135 6.58 -12.50 -6.43
C LEU A 135 7.64 -11.46 -6.04
N PRO A 136 7.41 -10.17 -6.35
CA PRO A 136 8.39 -9.12 -6.14
C PRO A 136 8.47 -8.66 -4.67
N ILE A 137 8.68 -9.58 -3.74
CA ILE A 137 8.78 -9.31 -2.30
C ILE A 137 9.99 -8.43 -1.99
N ASP A 138 11.06 -8.55 -2.74
CA ASP A 138 12.27 -7.75 -2.57
C ASP A 138 12.07 -6.26 -2.80
N LEU A 139 11.00 -5.86 -3.50
CA LEU A 139 10.64 -4.46 -3.70
C LEU A 139 9.93 -3.83 -2.49
N LEU A 140 9.47 -4.66 -1.56
CA LEU A 140 8.68 -4.23 -0.40
C LEU A 140 9.58 -3.84 0.78
N ARG A 141 10.38 -2.83 0.60
CA ARG A 141 11.30 -2.33 1.63
C ARG A 141 11.17 -0.83 1.81
N PRO A 142 11.63 -0.27 2.93
CA PRO A 142 11.60 1.17 3.13
C PRO A 142 12.36 1.91 2.03
N TYR A 143 11.80 3.03 1.57
CA TYR A 143 12.50 3.89 0.64
C TYR A 143 13.72 4.52 1.32
N ASP A 144 14.86 4.51 0.66
CA ASP A 144 16.09 5.08 1.19
C ASP A 144 15.94 6.60 1.36
N ALA A 145 16.08 7.06 2.59
CA ALA A 145 15.93 8.48 2.93
C ALA A 145 17.05 9.36 2.34
N THR A 146 18.17 8.77 1.95
CA THR A 146 19.30 9.48 1.35
C THR A 146 19.28 9.48 -0.17
N GLY A 147 18.37 8.71 -0.78
CA GLY A 147 18.29 8.50 -2.22
C GLY A 147 17.34 9.39 -2.99
#